data_b2756d6db9819c4e6d2c2d2982ce8b23
#
_entry.id   b2756d6db9819c4e6d2c2d2982ce8b23
#
_cell.length_a   1.000
_cell.length_b   1.000
_cell.length_c   1.000
_cell.angle_alpha   90.00
_cell.angle_beta   90.00
_cell.angle_gamma   90.00
#
_symmetry.space_group_name_H-M   'P 1'
#
loop_
_entity.id
_entity.type
_entity.pdbx_description
1 polymer ?
#
loop_
_entity_poly.entity_id
_entity_poly.type
_entity_poly.pdbx_seq_one_letter_code
_entity_poly.pdbx_strand_id
1 'polypeptide(L)'
;MSAPIQVTGQDTPIIEAIGVSKRFGSTDALRRVDAALQSGRCLGLVGRNGAGKSTLVSILSGLQSPDAGEIRFAGDPAPPLDDVRAWRRRIATVFQHSMVVPQLTVAENIFLGDLPGDRGIVNWRTTRARARKLMREWDFDVDPAVECGMLTVEQRQIVEIAGALARGTRVLLLDEPTAALERDGVRRLFERVHALVAAGVAVLYISHHLEEVFEICHDVLVLRDGEVVMNAPAATLTEDELVSSMVGDIDAPLSHAGKPERGGSTRSRKTSTEARLVLTDVVAESPRGSLLGTSLVVHAGERVGVTGLLGAGVATLGRVIAGAHDYQSGTVLFEGRPLPPGRPDAALAAGIGYIPEDRWLEGFVGELGCAENMTMSIASRLAGPLGVLMPSARIRA
;
A
#
# COMPACT_ATOMS: atom_id res chain seq x y z
N MET A 1 26.79 15.31 12.49
CA MET A 1 26.97 14.43 13.67
C MET A 1 25.62 14.38 14.35
N SER A 2 24.80 13.38 14.04
CA SER A 2 23.50 13.18 14.69
C SER A 2 23.72 12.83 16.15
N ALA A 3 23.03 13.53 17.08
CA ALA A 3 23.07 13.22 18.50
C ALA A 3 22.47 11.83 18.73
N PRO A 4 23.04 11.03 19.66
CA PRO A 4 22.46 9.74 20.01
C PRO A 4 21.07 9.94 20.60
N ILE A 5 20.13 9.07 20.23
CA ILE A 5 18.76 9.04 20.75
C ILE A 5 18.83 8.92 22.28
N GLN A 6 18.46 10.00 22.99
CA GLN A 6 18.27 9.92 24.44
C GLN A 6 16.92 9.26 24.71
N VAL A 7 16.95 7.97 25.03
CA VAL A 7 15.79 7.23 25.56
C VAL A 7 15.57 7.73 27.00
N THR A 8 14.61 8.64 27.18
CA THR A 8 14.19 9.10 28.50
C THR A 8 13.09 8.17 29.01
N GLY A 9 13.45 7.19 29.83
CA GLY A 9 12.51 6.30 30.50
C GLY A 9 13.04 4.87 30.62
N GLN A 10 12.91 4.27 31.81
CA GLN A 10 13.53 3.02 32.27
C GLN A 10 13.00 1.71 31.62
N ASP A 11 12.48 1.68 30.39
CA ASP A 11 12.02 0.46 29.74
C ASP A 11 12.84 0.16 28.49
N THR A 12 13.52 -0.99 28.50
CA THR A 12 14.20 -1.54 27.31
C THR A 12 13.19 -1.65 26.16
N PRO A 13 13.49 -1.11 24.97
CA PRO A 13 12.62 -1.22 23.80
C PRO A 13 12.31 -2.68 23.49
N ILE A 14 11.08 -2.95 23.05
CA ILE A 14 10.67 -4.31 22.71
C ILE A 14 11.33 -4.77 21.39
N ILE A 15 11.63 -3.83 20.49
CA ILE A 15 12.42 -4.04 19.29
C ILE A 15 13.25 -2.79 18.98
N GLU A 16 14.49 -2.99 18.56
CA GLU A 16 15.43 -1.94 18.16
C GLU A 16 16.11 -2.32 16.85
N ALA A 17 16.24 -1.34 15.97
CA ALA A 17 17.18 -1.32 14.87
C ALA A 17 18.35 -0.42 15.24
N ILE A 18 19.58 -0.91 15.19
CA ILE A 18 20.79 -0.19 15.61
C ILE A 18 21.74 -0.10 14.42
N GLY A 19 21.95 1.11 13.90
CA GLY A 19 22.87 1.42 12.79
C GLY A 19 22.55 0.64 11.50
N VAL A 20 21.30 0.29 11.27
CA VAL A 20 20.85 -0.55 10.16
C VAL A 20 21.12 0.12 8.83
N SER A 21 21.83 -0.57 7.97
CA SER A 21 22.12 -0.13 6.59
C SER A 21 21.73 -1.21 5.58
N LYS A 22 21.25 -0.79 4.40
CA LYS A 22 20.87 -1.69 3.32
C LYS A 22 21.10 -1.06 1.96
N ARG A 23 21.72 -1.82 1.05
CA ARG A 23 21.98 -1.40 -0.33
C ARG A 23 21.38 -2.39 -1.33
N PHE A 24 20.83 -1.87 -2.42
CA PHE A 24 20.39 -2.62 -3.59
C PHE A 24 21.12 -2.12 -4.82
N GLY A 25 22.05 -2.91 -5.33
CA GLY A 25 22.89 -2.48 -6.43
C GLY A 25 23.65 -1.18 -6.10
N SER A 26 23.38 -0.10 -6.83
CA SER A 26 23.98 1.21 -6.60
C SER A 26 23.18 2.11 -5.63
N THR A 27 22.02 1.66 -5.15
CA THR A 27 21.11 2.48 -4.33
C THR A 27 21.25 2.10 -2.87
N ASP A 28 21.61 3.06 -2.02
CA ASP A 28 21.56 2.92 -0.57
C ASP A 28 20.10 3.16 -0.12
N ALA A 29 19.41 2.09 0.24
CA ALA A 29 18.02 2.16 0.69
C ALA A 29 17.91 2.57 2.17
N LEU A 30 18.89 2.18 2.99
CA LEU A 30 19.01 2.61 4.40
C LEU A 30 20.47 2.92 4.72
N ARG A 31 20.68 3.99 5.49
CA ARG A 31 22.00 4.51 5.89
C ARG A 31 22.05 4.72 7.39
N ARG A 32 22.54 3.72 8.14
CA ARG A 32 22.71 3.76 9.60
C ARG A 32 21.45 4.21 10.34
N VAL A 33 20.34 3.57 10.03
CA VAL A 33 19.04 3.86 10.64
C VAL A 33 18.99 3.29 12.05
N ASP A 34 18.64 4.15 13.02
CA ASP A 34 18.31 3.79 14.38
C ASP A 34 16.80 3.98 14.60
N ALA A 35 16.12 2.93 15.09
CA ALA A 35 14.69 2.97 15.38
C ALA A 35 14.39 2.07 16.58
N ALA A 36 13.52 2.52 17.48
CA ALA A 36 13.14 1.77 18.67
C ALA A 36 11.63 1.83 18.90
N LEU A 37 11.01 0.68 19.15
CA LEU A 37 9.60 0.58 19.52
C LEU A 37 9.49 0.20 21.00
N GLN A 38 8.67 0.95 21.72
CA GLN A 38 8.38 0.71 23.13
C GLN A 38 7.11 -0.13 23.30
N SER A 39 7.07 -0.99 24.30
CA SER A 39 5.86 -1.74 24.67
C SER A 39 4.72 -0.76 24.99
N GLY A 40 3.52 -1.03 24.50
CA GLY A 40 2.36 -0.18 24.75
C GLY A 40 2.44 1.21 24.13
N ARG A 41 3.22 1.37 23.04
CA ARG A 41 3.29 2.63 22.28
C ARG A 41 3.11 2.38 20.78
N CYS A 42 2.60 3.38 20.10
CA CYS A 42 2.49 3.42 18.65
C CYS A 42 3.55 4.40 18.11
N LEU A 43 4.45 3.91 17.24
CA LEU A 43 5.43 4.70 16.51
C LEU A 43 4.96 4.90 15.08
N GLY A 44 4.77 6.13 14.65
CA GLY A 44 4.49 6.48 13.26
C GLY A 44 5.77 6.50 12.44
N LEU A 45 5.82 5.74 11.35
CA LEU A 45 6.91 5.78 10.38
C LEU A 45 6.44 6.51 9.12
N VAL A 46 6.96 7.71 8.91
CA VAL A 46 6.59 8.57 7.79
C VAL A 46 7.79 8.89 6.89
N GLY A 47 7.51 9.29 5.66
CA GLY A 47 8.53 9.64 4.67
C GLY A 47 8.00 9.50 3.25
N ARG A 48 8.67 10.10 2.28
CA ARG A 48 8.29 10.03 0.87
C ARG A 48 8.41 8.59 0.32
N ASN A 49 7.79 8.35 -0.84
CA ASN A 49 8.01 7.10 -1.57
C ASN A 49 9.49 6.98 -1.94
N GLY A 50 10.08 5.80 -1.70
CA GLY A 50 11.51 5.58 -1.88
C GLY A 50 12.40 6.00 -0.70
N ALA A 51 11.85 6.54 0.39
CA ALA A 51 12.62 6.92 1.57
C ALA A 51 13.26 5.76 2.34
N GLY A 52 12.89 4.51 2.04
CA GLY A 52 13.42 3.31 2.69
C GLY A 52 12.46 2.64 3.69
N LYS A 53 11.22 3.16 3.85
CA LYS A 53 10.23 2.63 4.81
C LYS A 53 9.99 1.12 4.66
N SER A 54 9.64 0.66 3.46
CA SER A 54 9.38 -0.76 3.20
C SER A 54 10.62 -1.64 3.39
N THR A 55 11.81 -1.10 3.15
CA THR A 55 13.08 -1.79 3.44
C THR A 55 13.28 -1.96 4.93
N LEU A 56 13.05 -0.90 5.73
CA LEU A 56 13.13 -0.97 7.19
C LEU A 56 12.11 -1.97 7.74
N VAL A 57 10.85 -1.95 7.27
CA VAL A 57 9.80 -2.91 7.62
C VAL A 57 10.22 -4.35 7.30
N SER A 58 10.77 -4.60 6.11
CA SER A 58 11.22 -5.92 5.71
C SER A 58 12.37 -6.45 6.60
N ILE A 59 13.25 -5.57 7.06
CA ILE A 59 14.34 -5.94 7.98
C ILE A 59 13.78 -6.18 9.39
N LEU A 60 12.93 -5.29 9.92
CA LEU A 60 12.29 -5.44 11.22
C LEU A 60 11.42 -6.69 11.30
N SER A 61 10.79 -7.11 10.19
CA SER A 61 9.96 -8.32 10.13
C SER A 61 10.73 -9.61 9.85
N GLY A 62 12.07 -9.54 9.72
CA GLY A 62 12.90 -10.70 9.45
C GLY A 62 12.77 -11.28 8.04
N LEU A 63 12.22 -10.51 7.11
CA LEU A 63 12.11 -10.91 5.69
C LEU A 63 13.42 -10.64 4.94
N GLN A 64 14.28 -9.76 5.49
CA GLN A 64 15.53 -9.37 4.85
C GLN A 64 16.61 -9.07 5.90
N SER A 65 17.87 -9.46 5.62
CA SER A 65 19.01 -9.09 6.44
C SER A 65 19.46 -7.65 6.16
N PRO A 66 19.87 -6.88 7.17
CA PRO A 66 20.66 -5.69 6.95
C PRO A 66 22.06 -6.05 6.41
N ASP A 67 22.71 -5.11 5.71
CA ASP A 67 24.11 -5.26 5.27
C ASP A 67 25.09 -4.81 6.37
N ALA A 68 24.62 -3.93 7.27
CA ALA A 68 25.33 -3.53 8.49
C ALA A 68 24.32 -3.13 9.56
N GLY A 69 24.77 -3.12 10.83
CA GLY A 69 23.90 -2.91 11.98
C GLY A 69 23.22 -4.19 12.44
N GLU A 70 22.33 -4.09 13.42
CA GLU A 70 21.65 -5.23 14.01
C GLU A 70 20.23 -4.90 14.45
N ILE A 71 19.42 -5.95 14.61
CA ILE A 71 18.10 -5.90 15.23
C ILE A 71 18.18 -6.60 16.58
N ARG A 72 17.57 -5.99 17.60
CA ARG A 72 17.43 -6.58 18.93
C ARG A 72 15.97 -6.65 19.37
N PHE A 73 15.63 -7.69 20.11
CA PHE A 73 14.33 -7.85 20.76
C PHE A 73 14.53 -7.88 22.28
N ALA A 74 14.00 -6.88 22.99
CA ALA A 74 14.15 -6.71 24.42
C ALA A 74 15.62 -6.78 24.88
N GLY A 75 16.53 -6.22 24.10
CA GLY A 75 17.97 -6.22 24.32
C GLY A 75 18.73 -7.44 23.76
N ASP A 76 18.04 -8.54 23.47
CA ASP A 76 18.65 -9.73 22.88
C ASP A 76 18.79 -9.63 21.35
N PRO A 77 19.82 -10.20 20.73
CA PRO A 77 19.94 -10.25 19.28
C PRO A 77 18.73 -10.92 18.63
N ALA A 78 18.37 -10.44 17.45
CA ALA A 78 17.30 -11.05 16.66
C ALA A 78 17.62 -12.51 16.31
N PRO A 79 16.60 -13.39 16.18
CA PRO A 79 16.83 -14.76 15.75
C PRO A 79 17.38 -14.81 14.32
N PRO A 80 18.05 -15.92 13.95
CA PRO A 80 18.45 -16.16 12.57
C PRO A 80 17.25 -16.05 11.60
N LEU A 81 17.46 -15.57 10.38
CA LEU A 81 16.35 -15.35 9.41
C LEU A 81 15.66 -16.63 8.97
N ASP A 82 16.34 -17.77 9.02
CA ASP A 82 15.79 -19.10 8.72
C ASP A 82 14.88 -19.63 9.85
N ASP A 83 14.97 -19.10 11.08
CA ASP A 83 14.03 -19.40 12.15
C ASP A 83 12.74 -18.56 12.04
N VAL A 84 11.97 -18.83 10.99
CA VAL A 84 10.68 -18.18 10.72
C VAL A 84 9.71 -18.26 11.90
N ARG A 85 9.78 -19.36 12.70
CA ARG A 85 8.90 -19.52 13.87
C ARG A 85 9.26 -18.55 14.98
N ALA A 86 10.55 -18.35 15.26
CA ALA A 86 11.00 -17.41 16.28
C ALA A 86 10.64 -15.97 15.89
N TRP A 87 10.76 -15.61 14.62
CA TRP A 87 10.33 -14.30 14.11
C TRP A 87 8.82 -14.10 14.27
N ARG A 88 7.98 -15.03 13.80
CA ARG A 88 6.52 -14.93 13.85
C ARG A 88 5.94 -14.85 15.27
N ARG A 89 6.66 -15.34 16.28
CA ARG A 89 6.28 -15.19 17.71
C ARG A 89 6.60 -13.81 18.27
N ARG A 90 7.52 -13.08 17.67
CA ARG A 90 7.98 -11.76 18.14
C ARG A 90 7.26 -10.63 17.45
N ILE A 91 7.10 -10.74 16.13
CA ILE A 91 6.60 -9.67 15.28
C ILE A 91 5.59 -10.21 14.26
N ALA A 92 4.58 -9.43 13.97
CA ALA A 92 3.67 -9.68 12.87
C ALA A 92 3.52 -8.40 12.03
N THR A 93 3.33 -8.60 10.74
CA THR A 93 3.11 -7.51 9.77
C THR A 93 1.76 -7.71 9.11
N VAL A 94 0.96 -6.67 9.11
CA VAL A 94 -0.24 -6.53 8.29
C VAL A 94 0.16 -5.63 7.12
N PHE A 95 0.20 -6.21 5.94
CA PHE A 95 0.61 -5.51 4.73
C PHE A 95 -0.56 -4.78 4.07
N GLN A 96 -0.26 -3.81 3.21
CA GLN A 96 -1.23 -3.09 2.39
C GLN A 96 -2.14 -4.03 1.59
N HIS A 97 -1.59 -5.13 1.06
CA HIS A 97 -2.35 -6.21 0.45
C HIS A 97 -2.52 -7.35 1.43
N SER A 98 -3.76 -7.74 1.69
CA SER A 98 -4.07 -8.81 2.64
C SER A 98 -3.39 -10.13 2.25
N MET A 99 -2.73 -10.75 3.23
CA MET A 99 -1.99 -12.02 3.09
C MET A 99 -2.82 -13.23 3.52
N VAL A 100 -4.11 -13.07 3.77
CA VAL A 100 -4.99 -14.23 4.06
C VAL A 100 -5.10 -15.14 2.84
N VAL A 101 -5.20 -16.43 3.07
CA VAL A 101 -5.49 -17.43 2.03
C VAL A 101 -7.00 -17.45 1.81
N PRO A 102 -7.52 -16.99 0.66
CA PRO A 102 -8.96 -16.80 0.46
C PRO A 102 -9.79 -18.07 0.57
N GLN A 103 -9.22 -19.22 0.19
CA GLN A 103 -9.87 -20.55 0.19
C GLN A 103 -9.93 -21.20 1.58
N LEU A 104 -9.19 -20.66 2.54
CA LEU A 104 -9.20 -21.14 3.92
C LEU A 104 -10.19 -20.34 4.76
N THR A 105 -10.76 -21.00 5.76
CA THR A 105 -11.63 -20.35 6.75
C THR A 105 -10.84 -19.36 7.62
N VAL A 106 -11.56 -18.48 8.28
CA VAL A 106 -10.98 -17.54 9.27
C VAL A 106 -10.18 -18.28 10.34
N ALA A 107 -10.72 -19.38 10.89
CA ALA A 107 -10.01 -20.16 11.90
C ALA A 107 -8.71 -20.78 11.37
N GLU A 108 -8.70 -21.25 10.12
CA GLU A 108 -7.50 -21.80 9.48
C GLU A 108 -6.46 -20.71 9.22
N ASN A 109 -6.87 -19.53 8.75
CA ASN A 109 -5.96 -18.39 8.55
C ASN A 109 -5.34 -17.91 9.86
N ILE A 110 -6.13 -17.76 10.93
CA ILE A 110 -5.61 -17.33 12.25
C ILE A 110 -4.49 -18.24 12.76
N PHE A 111 -4.66 -19.57 12.62
CA PHE A 111 -3.71 -20.56 13.12
C PHE A 111 -2.81 -21.15 12.02
N LEU A 112 -2.72 -20.50 10.86
CA LEU A 112 -1.90 -20.98 9.74
C LEU A 112 -0.43 -21.13 10.16
N GLY A 113 0.07 -22.37 10.05
CA GLY A 113 1.41 -22.74 10.47
C GLY A 113 1.54 -23.16 11.95
N ASP A 114 0.44 -23.06 12.76
CA ASP A 114 0.39 -23.50 14.15
C ASP A 114 -1.02 -24.02 14.51
N LEU A 115 -1.57 -24.86 13.62
CA LEU A 115 -2.90 -25.44 13.80
C LEU A 115 -2.96 -26.33 15.06
N PRO A 116 -3.93 -26.12 15.97
CA PRO A 116 -4.11 -26.94 17.14
C PRO A 116 -4.34 -28.42 16.79
N GLY A 117 -3.50 -29.31 17.33
CA GLY A 117 -3.60 -30.75 17.06
C GLY A 117 -2.58 -31.57 17.84
N ASP A 118 -2.61 -32.88 17.69
CA ASP A 118 -1.63 -33.79 18.25
C ASP A 118 -1.18 -34.80 17.18
N ARG A 119 0.11 -35.14 17.18
CA ARG A 119 0.74 -36.13 16.29
C ARG A 119 0.41 -35.92 14.79
N GLY A 120 0.31 -34.66 14.34
CA GLY A 120 0.01 -34.30 12.95
C GLY A 120 -1.47 -34.34 12.59
N ILE A 121 -2.37 -34.62 13.54
CA ILE A 121 -3.83 -34.61 13.31
C ILE A 121 -4.38 -33.28 13.86
N VAL A 122 -4.96 -32.47 12.96
CA VAL A 122 -5.57 -31.17 13.33
C VAL A 122 -6.89 -31.39 14.06
N ASN A 123 -7.07 -30.75 15.20
CA ASN A 123 -8.34 -30.76 15.93
C ASN A 123 -9.19 -29.54 15.55
N TRP A 124 -9.99 -29.68 14.51
CA TRP A 124 -10.84 -28.62 13.96
C TRP A 124 -11.83 -28.03 14.98
N ARG A 125 -12.35 -28.85 15.90
CA ARG A 125 -13.24 -28.35 16.97
C ARG A 125 -12.50 -27.41 17.91
N THR A 126 -11.31 -27.78 18.32
CA THR A 126 -10.44 -26.93 19.17
C THR A 126 -10.01 -25.69 18.41
N THR A 127 -9.63 -25.79 17.14
CA THR A 127 -9.21 -24.67 16.29
C THR A 127 -10.31 -23.60 16.21
N ARG A 128 -11.54 -24.02 15.84
CA ARG A 128 -12.68 -23.10 15.77
C ARG A 128 -13.07 -22.52 17.13
N ALA A 129 -13.00 -23.30 18.20
CA ALA A 129 -13.29 -22.83 19.55
C ALA A 129 -12.29 -21.76 20.02
N ARG A 130 -10.99 -21.97 19.76
CA ARG A 130 -9.94 -20.98 20.07
C ARG A 130 -10.09 -19.72 19.22
N ALA A 131 -10.36 -19.85 17.92
CA ALA A 131 -10.63 -18.70 17.05
C ALA A 131 -11.83 -17.89 17.57
N ARG A 132 -12.94 -18.54 17.88
CA ARG A 132 -14.14 -17.88 18.41
C ARG A 132 -13.88 -17.20 19.76
N LYS A 133 -13.07 -17.78 20.63
CA LYS A 133 -12.66 -17.15 21.89
C LYS A 133 -11.87 -15.87 21.63
N LEU A 134 -10.83 -15.95 20.78
CA LEU A 134 -9.98 -14.82 20.40
C LEU A 134 -10.81 -13.69 19.77
N MET A 135 -11.71 -14.03 18.83
CA MET A 135 -12.59 -13.05 18.18
C MET A 135 -13.43 -12.29 19.20
N ARG A 136 -13.99 -12.99 20.20
CA ARG A 136 -14.79 -12.36 21.26
C ARG A 136 -13.96 -11.51 22.22
N GLU A 137 -12.75 -11.92 22.56
CA GLU A 137 -11.86 -11.17 23.46
C GLU A 137 -11.47 -9.79 22.87
N TRP A 138 -11.44 -9.70 21.56
CA TRP A 138 -11.06 -8.47 20.84
C TRP A 138 -12.23 -7.80 20.11
N ASP A 139 -13.46 -8.22 20.40
CA ASP A 139 -14.69 -7.69 19.77
C ASP A 139 -14.64 -7.69 18.23
N PHE A 140 -14.09 -8.77 17.69
CA PHE A 140 -14.04 -9.00 16.24
C PHE A 140 -15.29 -9.72 15.78
N ASP A 141 -16.16 -9.02 15.05
CA ASP A 141 -17.41 -9.57 14.52
C ASP A 141 -17.19 -10.29 13.18
N VAL A 142 -16.54 -11.46 13.24
CA VAL A 142 -16.32 -12.35 12.09
C VAL A 142 -16.51 -13.81 12.51
N ASP A 143 -17.30 -14.57 11.74
CA ASP A 143 -17.49 -16.02 12.03
C ASP A 143 -16.22 -16.81 11.64
N PRO A 144 -15.61 -17.54 12.59
CA PRO A 144 -14.44 -18.38 12.33
C PRO A 144 -14.62 -19.49 11.27
N ALA A 145 -15.84 -19.82 10.88
CA ALA A 145 -16.13 -20.89 9.92
C ALA A 145 -16.25 -20.38 8.47
N VAL A 146 -16.31 -19.06 8.26
CA VAL A 146 -16.45 -18.48 6.92
C VAL A 146 -15.11 -18.48 6.19
N GLU A 147 -15.10 -18.74 4.89
CA GLU A 147 -13.91 -18.61 4.04
C GLU A 147 -13.51 -17.15 3.91
N CYS A 148 -12.20 -16.87 4.02
CA CYS A 148 -11.69 -15.50 3.97
C CYS A 148 -11.94 -14.81 2.62
N GLY A 149 -12.15 -15.56 1.55
CA GLY A 149 -12.55 -15.03 0.24
C GLY A 149 -13.88 -14.29 0.26
N MET A 150 -14.80 -14.65 1.16
CA MET A 150 -16.12 -14.04 1.31
C MET A 150 -16.12 -12.76 2.18
N LEU A 151 -14.99 -12.47 2.82
CA LEU A 151 -14.86 -11.36 3.76
C LEU A 151 -14.60 -10.03 3.05
N THR A 152 -15.03 -8.93 3.67
CA THR A 152 -14.62 -7.58 3.28
C THR A 152 -13.13 -7.37 3.53
N VAL A 153 -12.55 -6.31 2.96
CA VAL A 153 -11.14 -5.96 3.18
C VAL A 153 -10.87 -5.73 4.67
N GLU A 154 -11.75 -4.99 5.36
CA GLU A 154 -11.68 -4.75 6.80
C GLU A 154 -11.68 -6.06 7.60
N GLN A 155 -12.59 -6.98 7.28
CA GLN A 155 -12.69 -8.27 7.98
C GLN A 155 -11.44 -9.13 7.76
N ARG A 156 -10.84 -9.12 6.56
CA ARG A 156 -9.57 -9.83 6.31
C ARG A 156 -8.44 -9.26 7.14
N GLN A 157 -8.36 -7.95 7.27
CA GLN A 157 -7.37 -7.30 8.12
C GLN A 157 -7.52 -7.67 9.59
N ILE A 158 -8.77 -7.76 10.08
CA ILE A 158 -9.07 -8.29 11.41
C ILE A 158 -8.52 -9.72 11.58
N VAL A 159 -8.69 -10.58 10.59
CA VAL A 159 -8.17 -11.96 10.61
C VAL A 159 -6.65 -11.99 10.74
N GLU A 160 -5.94 -11.10 10.04
CA GLU A 160 -4.48 -10.99 10.12
C GLU A 160 -4.03 -10.54 11.52
N ILE A 161 -4.67 -9.51 12.06
CA ILE A 161 -4.40 -9.04 13.43
C ILE A 161 -4.69 -10.15 14.45
N ALA A 162 -5.83 -10.84 14.32
CA ALA A 162 -6.18 -11.96 15.18
C ALA A 162 -5.15 -13.11 15.09
N GLY A 163 -4.64 -13.39 13.90
CA GLY A 163 -3.57 -14.36 13.70
C GLY A 163 -2.25 -13.94 14.39
N ALA A 164 -1.93 -12.66 14.41
CA ALA A 164 -0.79 -12.13 15.16
C ALA A 164 -0.96 -12.34 16.67
N LEU A 165 -2.13 -11.96 17.20
CA LEU A 165 -2.46 -12.10 18.62
C LEU A 165 -2.51 -13.56 19.08
N ALA A 166 -3.03 -14.47 18.23
CA ALA A 166 -3.08 -15.91 18.52
C ALA A 166 -1.69 -16.50 18.77
N ARG A 167 -0.67 -15.95 18.13
CA ARG A 167 0.75 -16.35 18.30
C ARG A 167 1.43 -15.71 19.52
N GLY A 168 0.73 -14.80 20.21
CA GLY A 168 1.29 -14.04 21.34
C GLY A 168 2.28 -12.96 20.91
N THR A 169 2.20 -12.51 19.67
CA THR A 169 3.06 -11.45 19.14
C THR A 169 2.84 -10.15 19.91
N ARG A 170 3.94 -9.48 20.27
CA ARG A 170 3.92 -8.22 21.03
C ARG A 170 4.31 -7.01 20.18
N VAL A 171 4.74 -7.23 18.96
CA VAL A 171 5.08 -6.15 17.99
C VAL A 171 4.24 -6.32 16.74
N LEU A 172 3.48 -5.31 16.39
CA LEU A 172 2.61 -5.29 15.22
C LEU A 172 3.06 -4.18 14.27
N LEU A 173 3.37 -4.53 13.03
CA LEU A 173 3.64 -3.60 11.94
C LEU A 173 2.38 -3.46 11.11
N LEU A 174 1.89 -2.24 10.92
CA LEU A 174 0.74 -1.91 10.08
C LEU A 174 1.23 -1.05 8.91
N ASP A 175 1.26 -1.62 7.71
CA ASP A 175 1.74 -0.95 6.50
C ASP A 175 0.56 -0.46 5.66
N GLU A 176 0.30 0.86 5.70
CA GLU A 176 -0.83 1.55 5.06
C GLU A 176 -2.19 0.86 5.29
N PRO A 177 -2.57 0.59 6.55
CA PRO A 177 -3.70 -0.29 6.84
C PRO A 177 -5.06 0.34 6.49
N THR A 178 -5.12 1.62 6.22
CA THR A 178 -6.35 2.39 5.92
C THR A 178 -6.62 2.56 4.43
N ALA A 179 -5.65 2.23 3.55
CA ALA A 179 -5.71 2.52 2.11
C ALA A 179 -6.96 1.98 1.39
N ALA A 180 -7.58 0.91 1.91
CA ALA A 180 -8.76 0.29 1.32
C ALA A 180 -10.00 0.34 2.25
N LEU A 181 -9.96 1.19 3.30
CA LEU A 181 -11.04 1.32 4.27
C LEU A 181 -11.84 2.60 4.05
N GLU A 182 -13.15 2.52 4.30
CA GLU A 182 -14.01 3.69 4.44
C GLU A 182 -13.83 4.34 5.82
N ARG A 183 -14.30 5.59 5.98
CA ARG A 183 -14.12 6.37 7.22
C ARG A 183 -14.51 5.63 8.50
N ASP A 184 -15.63 4.90 8.46
CA ASP A 184 -16.08 4.12 9.64
C ASP A 184 -15.15 2.92 9.92
N GLY A 185 -14.59 2.30 8.88
CA GLY A 185 -13.58 1.25 8.99
C GLY A 185 -12.28 1.77 9.61
N VAL A 186 -11.83 2.97 9.19
CA VAL A 186 -10.66 3.64 9.77
C VAL A 186 -10.85 3.89 11.27
N ARG A 187 -12.00 4.44 11.67
CA ARG A 187 -12.30 4.68 13.08
C ARG A 187 -12.26 3.39 13.90
N ARG A 188 -12.92 2.32 13.43
CA ARG A 188 -12.89 1.02 14.10
C ARG A 188 -11.47 0.43 14.19
N LEU A 189 -10.65 0.61 13.16
CA LEU A 189 -9.24 0.20 13.20
C LEU A 189 -8.48 0.96 14.29
N PHE A 190 -8.68 2.26 14.41
CA PHE A 190 -8.01 3.09 15.41
C PHE A 190 -8.42 2.71 16.83
N GLU A 191 -9.70 2.48 17.08
CA GLU A 191 -10.21 1.95 18.37
C GLU A 191 -9.50 0.63 18.74
N ARG A 192 -9.31 -0.27 17.76
CA ARG A 192 -8.58 -1.54 17.95
C ARG A 192 -7.10 -1.34 18.21
N VAL A 193 -6.45 -0.43 17.45
CA VAL A 193 -5.03 -0.11 17.68
C VAL A 193 -4.82 0.45 19.09
N HIS A 194 -5.69 1.36 19.55
CA HIS A 194 -5.65 1.87 20.89
C HIS A 194 -5.82 0.77 21.96
N ALA A 195 -6.74 -0.17 21.75
CA ALA A 195 -6.94 -1.31 22.64
C ALA A 195 -5.70 -2.23 22.70
N LEU A 196 -5.06 -2.50 21.56
CA LEU A 196 -3.83 -3.28 21.46
C LEU A 196 -2.66 -2.60 22.20
N VAL A 197 -2.50 -1.31 21.98
CA VAL A 197 -1.47 -0.48 22.65
C VAL A 197 -1.71 -0.48 24.17
N ALA A 198 -2.96 -0.28 24.62
CA ALA A 198 -3.31 -0.34 26.02
C ALA A 198 -3.06 -1.73 26.65
N ALA A 199 -3.14 -2.80 25.85
CA ALA A 199 -2.79 -4.16 26.25
C ALA A 199 -1.27 -4.46 26.23
N GLY A 200 -0.43 -3.46 25.93
CA GLY A 200 1.03 -3.56 25.93
C GLY A 200 1.64 -3.99 24.59
N VAL A 201 0.87 -4.06 23.51
CA VAL A 201 1.42 -4.32 22.16
C VAL A 201 2.12 -3.07 21.65
N ALA A 202 3.34 -3.22 21.13
CA ALA A 202 4.04 -2.16 20.42
C ALA A 202 3.57 -2.14 18.95
N VAL A 203 3.23 -0.97 18.44
CA VAL A 203 2.74 -0.81 17.08
C VAL A 203 3.68 0.08 16.29
N LEU A 204 4.11 -0.36 15.10
CA LEU A 204 4.70 0.49 14.07
C LEU A 204 3.62 0.76 13.02
N TYR A 205 3.23 2.01 12.90
CA TYR A 205 2.18 2.47 11.98
C TYR A 205 2.80 3.23 10.82
N ILE A 206 2.63 2.70 9.60
CA ILE A 206 3.14 3.33 8.39
C ILE A 206 1.94 3.91 7.63
N SER A 207 1.94 5.20 7.43
CA SER A 207 0.92 5.90 6.65
C SER A 207 1.54 7.10 5.91
N HIS A 208 0.92 7.46 4.81
CA HIS A 208 1.18 8.72 4.13
C HIS A 208 0.11 9.78 4.49
N HIS A 209 -0.90 9.42 5.27
CA HIS A 209 -1.92 10.29 5.83
C HIS A 209 -1.48 10.82 7.20
N LEU A 210 -1.04 12.08 7.25
CA LEU A 210 -0.48 12.65 8.48
C LEU A 210 -1.54 12.79 9.59
N GLU A 211 -2.79 13.08 9.23
CA GLU A 211 -3.92 13.13 10.17
C GLU A 211 -4.02 11.83 11.00
N GLU A 212 -3.86 10.67 10.35
CA GLU A 212 -3.88 9.37 11.04
C GLU A 212 -2.72 9.22 12.01
N VAL A 213 -1.52 9.66 11.59
CA VAL A 213 -0.31 9.60 12.43
C VAL A 213 -0.48 10.44 13.69
N PHE A 214 -1.03 11.65 13.58
CA PHE A 214 -1.30 12.51 14.73
C PHE A 214 -2.40 11.96 15.65
N GLU A 215 -3.35 11.20 15.10
CA GLU A 215 -4.46 10.65 15.87
C GLU A 215 -4.03 9.44 16.72
N ILE A 216 -3.20 8.53 16.18
CA ILE A 216 -2.92 7.25 16.86
C ILE A 216 -1.48 7.06 17.34
N CYS A 217 -0.51 7.83 16.82
CA CYS A 217 0.89 7.62 17.16
C CYS A 217 1.31 8.46 18.38
N HIS A 218 2.13 7.86 19.23
CA HIS A 218 2.76 8.53 20.36
C HIS A 218 4.03 9.26 19.96
N ASP A 219 4.80 8.62 19.08
CA ASP A 219 6.06 9.12 18.54
C ASP A 219 6.05 9.03 17.02
N VAL A 220 6.82 9.87 16.36
CA VAL A 220 6.96 9.89 14.89
C VAL A 220 8.42 9.83 14.52
N LEU A 221 8.74 8.88 13.65
CA LEU A 221 10.05 8.71 13.02
C LEU A 221 9.93 9.06 11.53
N VAL A 222 10.68 10.07 11.11
CA VAL A 222 10.72 10.51 9.71
C VAL A 222 11.93 9.93 9.02
N LEU A 223 11.67 9.17 7.97
CA LEU A 223 12.70 8.63 7.10
C LEU A 223 12.78 9.44 5.79
N ARG A 224 13.99 9.87 5.42
CA ARG A 224 14.26 10.58 4.17
C ARG A 224 15.60 10.13 3.59
N ASP A 225 15.59 9.73 2.31
CA ASP A 225 16.79 9.28 1.56
C ASP A 225 17.60 8.19 2.28
N GLY A 226 16.89 7.30 2.98
CA GLY A 226 17.47 6.20 3.75
C GLY A 226 17.99 6.58 5.14
N GLU A 227 17.80 7.80 5.61
CA GLU A 227 18.27 8.29 6.91
C GLU A 227 17.10 8.73 7.80
N VAL A 228 17.26 8.59 9.12
CA VAL A 228 16.33 9.18 10.09
C VAL A 228 16.64 10.66 10.24
N VAL A 229 15.72 11.50 9.81
CA VAL A 229 15.88 12.97 9.89
C VAL A 229 15.16 13.58 11.09
N MET A 230 14.18 12.85 11.66
CA MET A 230 13.45 13.26 12.85
C MET A 230 12.96 12.04 13.61
N ASN A 231 13.02 12.12 14.94
CA ASN A 231 12.36 11.21 15.86
C ASN A 231 11.88 12.02 17.06
N ALA A 232 10.57 12.20 17.21
CA ALA A 232 10.00 13.08 18.23
C ALA A 232 8.59 12.62 18.64
N PRO A 233 8.13 13.00 19.85
CA PRO A 233 6.75 12.77 20.26
C PRO A 233 5.76 13.49 19.33
N ALA A 234 4.73 12.78 18.87
CA ALA A 234 3.72 13.33 17.93
C ALA A 234 3.06 14.60 18.48
N ALA A 235 2.81 14.63 19.79
CA ALA A 235 2.19 15.78 20.47
C ALA A 235 3.03 17.07 20.44
N THR A 236 4.32 16.99 20.11
CA THR A 236 5.22 18.15 20.03
C THR A 236 5.40 18.67 18.62
N LEU A 237 4.82 18.01 17.62
CA LEU A 237 5.00 18.30 16.20
C LEU A 237 3.76 19.00 15.63
N THR A 238 4.01 19.87 14.66
CA THR A 238 2.98 20.39 13.76
C THR A 238 3.03 19.66 12.43
N GLU A 239 1.92 19.70 11.69
CA GLU A 239 1.85 19.09 10.36
C GLU A 239 2.88 19.73 9.39
N ASP A 240 3.07 21.05 9.46
CA ASP A 240 4.04 21.79 8.61
C ASP A 240 5.49 21.35 8.92
N GLU A 241 5.85 21.16 10.19
CA GLU A 241 7.17 20.66 10.59
C GLU A 241 7.41 19.25 10.07
N LEU A 242 6.39 18.39 10.17
CA LEU A 242 6.47 17.00 9.70
C LEU A 242 6.62 16.96 8.18
N VAL A 243 5.81 17.72 7.43
CA VAL A 243 5.92 17.85 5.98
C VAL A 243 7.29 18.40 5.57
N SER A 244 7.77 19.47 6.23
CA SER A 244 9.09 20.04 5.95
C SER A 244 10.23 19.04 6.16
N SER A 245 10.14 18.22 7.22
CA SER A 245 11.13 17.16 7.49
C SER A 245 11.12 16.06 6.43
N MET A 246 9.93 15.69 5.93
CA MET A 246 9.79 14.68 4.86
C MET A 246 10.32 15.18 3.52
N VAL A 247 10.16 16.46 3.21
CA VAL A 247 10.52 17.05 1.92
C VAL A 247 11.97 17.56 1.90
N GLY A 248 12.48 18.06 3.02
CA GLY A 248 13.79 18.72 3.14
C GLY A 248 13.73 20.18 2.74
N ASP A 249 14.85 20.89 2.89
CA ASP A 249 14.96 22.28 2.46
C ASP A 249 14.74 22.38 0.96
N ILE A 250 13.62 22.99 0.57
CA ILE A 250 13.32 23.33 -0.82
C ILE A 250 14.08 24.63 -1.15
N ASP A 251 15.41 24.59 -1.10
CA ASP A 251 16.26 25.65 -1.66
C ASP A 251 16.62 25.40 -3.14
N ALA A 252 16.10 24.34 -3.74
CA ALA A 252 16.04 24.24 -5.19
C ALA A 252 14.64 24.72 -5.63
N PRO A 253 14.52 25.76 -6.46
CA PRO A 253 13.23 26.15 -6.98
C PRO A 253 12.67 24.94 -7.76
N LEU A 254 11.64 24.29 -7.19
CA LEU A 254 10.76 23.41 -7.95
C LEU A 254 10.06 24.30 -8.98
N SER A 255 10.80 24.63 -10.04
CA SER A 255 10.31 25.43 -11.17
C SER A 255 9.20 24.71 -11.96
N HIS A 256 8.60 23.64 -11.43
CA HIS A 256 7.53 22.93 -12.14
C HIS A 256 6.40 22.36 -11.25
N ALA A 257 6.39 22.62 -9.94
CA ALA A 257 5.18 22.41 -9.13
C ALA A 257 4.70 23.81 -8.68
N GLY A 258 3.81 24.40 -9.47
CA GLY A 258 3.17 25.66 -9.09
C GLY A 258 2.53 25.53 -7.72
N LYS A 259 2.94 26.38 -6.76
CA LYS A 259 2.14 26.67 -5.56
C LYS A 259 0.69 26.83 -6.01
N PRO A 260 -0.30 26.29 -5.30
CA PRO A 260 -1.65 26.75 -5.47
C PRO A 260 -1.63 28.23 -5.03
N GLU A 261 -1.56 29.15 -5.97
CA GLU A 261 -1.82 30.55 -5.72
C GLU A 261 -3.26 30.65 -5.20
N ARG A 262 -3.41 30.74 -3.88
CA ARG A 262 -4.64 31.24 -3.28
C ARG A 262 -4.78 32.70 -3.73
N GLY A 263 -5.58 32.90 -4.78
CA GLY A 263 -5.94 34.24 -5.23
C GLY A 263 -5.15 34.80 -6.42
N GLY A 264 -4.94 33.98 -7.42
CA GLY A 264 -4.49 34.43 -8.74
C GLY A 264 -5.46 33.97 -9.80
N SER A 265 -6.08 34.85 -10.52
CA SER A 265 -6.93 34.67 -11.67
C SER A 265 -6.53 33.41 -12.45
N THR A 266 -7.43 32.45 -12.53
CA THR A 266 -7.40 31.37 -13.52
C THR A 266 -7.07 32.02 -14.87
N ARG A 267 -5.82 31.98 -15.31
CA ARG A 267 -5.53 32.15 -16.73
C ARG A 267 -6.29 30.99 -17.40
N SER A 268 -7.50 31.28 -17.83
CA SER A 268 -8.25 30.47 -18.75
C SER A 268 -7.31 30.16 -19.94
N ARG A 269 -6.60 29.04 -19.85
CA ARG A 269 -6.04 28.43 -21.05
C ARG A 269 -7.26 28.24 -21.92
N LYS A 270 -7.30 28.89 -23.07
CA LYS A 270 -8.35 28.68 -24.06
C LYS A 270 -8.42 27.17 -24.30
N THR A 271 -9.32 26.50 -23.63
CA THR A 271 -9.67 25.11 -23.91
C THR A 271 -10.19 25.16 -25.32
N SER A 272 -9.64 24.35 -26.19
CA SER A 272 -10.20 24.15 -27.53
C SER A 272 -11.67 23.75 -27.36
N THR A 273 -12.53 24.28 -28.18
CA THR A 273 -13.94 23.84 -28.23
C THR A 273 -14.10 22.47 -28.89
N GLU A 274 -13.00 21.86 -29.31
CA GLU A 274 -12.98 20.56 -29.97
C GLU A 274 -13.07 19.44 -28.95
N ALA A 275 -14.20 18.72 -28.95
CA ALA A 275 -14.39 17.54 -28.09
C ALA A 275 -13.51 16.38 -28.60
N ARG A 276 -12.61 15.90 -27.77
CA ARG A 276 -11.72 14.78 -28.06
C ARG A 276 -12.33 13.44 -27.67
N LEU A 277 -12.93 13.38 -26.48
CA LEU A 277 -13.58 12.18 -25.96
C LEU A 277 -15.02 12.54 -25.62
N VAL A 278 -15.97 11.74 -26.09
CA VAL A 278 -17.40 11.91 -25.80
C VAL A 278 -17.98 10.56 -25.41
N LEU A 279 -18.52 10.50 -24.20
CA LEU A 279 -19.34 9.39 -23.74
C LEU A 279 -20.78 9.86 -23.65
N THR A 280 -21.71 9.03 -24.12
CA THR A 280 -23.14 9.32 -24.05
C THR A 280 -23.89 8.11 -23.53
N ASP A 281 -24.55 8.27 -22.38
CA ASP A 281 -25.43 7.29 -21.71
C ASP A 281 -24.80 5.89 -21.61
N VAL A 282 -23.52 5.82 -21.25
CA VAL A 282 -22.78 4.57 -21.15
C VAL A 282 -23.21 3.79 -19.92
N VAL A 283 -23.65 2.53 -20.14
CA VAL A 283 -23.99 1.56 -19.11
C VAL A 283 -22.98 0.42 -19.14
N ALA A 284 -22.33 0.14 -18.00
CA ALA A 284 -21.37 -0.95 -17.87
C ALA A 284 -21.48 -1.58 -16.48
N GLU A 285 -21.72 -2.89 -16.40
CA GLU A 285 -21.74 -3.64 -15.16
C GLU A 285 -20.33 -4.11 -14.79
N SER A 286 -19.92 -3.90 -13.53
CA SER A 286 -18.62 -4.33 -13.05
C SER A 286 -18.65 -4.57 -11.54
N PRO A 287 -17.96 -5.61 -11.04
CA PRO A 287 -17.75 -5.82 -9.60
C PRO A 287 -17.04 -4.65 -8.90
N ARG A 288 -16.32 -3.81 -9.65
CA ARG A 288 -15.63 -2.61 -9.15
C ARG A 288 -16.49 -1.35 -9.18
N GLY A 289 -17.80 -1.50 -9.37
CA GLY A 289 -18.77 -0.41 -9.51
C GLY A 289 -19.21 -0.22 -10.95
N SER A 290 -20.53 -0.08 -11.12
CA SER A 290 -21.19 -0.02 -12.43
C SER A 290 -21.37 1.42 -12.90
N LEU A 291 -21.39 1.62 -14.23
CA LEU A 291 -21.83 2.86 -14.87
C LEU A 291 -23.32 2.74 -15.21
N LEU A 292 -24.11 3.72 -14.80
CA LEU A 292 -25.57 3.71 -14.94
C LEU A 292 -26.05 4.87 -15.85
N GLY A 293 -25.60 4.89 -17.12
CA GLY A 293 -25.90 5.98 -18.05
C GLY A 293 -24.96 7.17 -17.89
N THR A 294 -23.66 6.90 -17.82
CA THR A 294 -22.65 7.93 -17.63
C THR A 294 -22.38 8.68 -18.93
N SER A 295 -22.42 10.01 -18.87
CA SER A 295 -22.07 10.90 -19.98
C SER A 295 -20.93 11.83 -19.57
N LEU A 296 -19.95 12.02 -20.47
CA LEU A 296 -18.74 12.83 -20.22
C LEU A 296 -18.22 13.40 -21.54
N VAL A 297 -17.80 14.64 -21.52
CA VAL A 297 -17.08 15.27 -22.64
C VAL A 297 -15.74 15.78 -22.15
N VAL A 298 -14.67 15.44 -22.88
CA VAL A 298 -13.31 15.94 -22.62
C VAL A 298 -12.80 16.65 -23.88
N HIS A 299 -12.35 17.90 -23.71
CA HIS A 299 -11.87 18.73 -24.81
C HIS A 299 -10.35 18.65 -24.98
N ALA A 300 -9.87 19.07 -26.12
CA ALA A 300 -8.44 19.11 -26.39
C ALA A 300 -7.70 20.02 -25.40
N GLY A 301 -6.67 19.47 -24.75
CA GLY A 301 -5.87 20.18 -23.71
C GLY A 301 -6.55 20.31 -22.35
N GLU A 302 -7.74 19.72 -22.17
CA GLU A 302 -8.46 19.71 -20.91
C GLU A 302 -7.90 18.64 -19.95
N ARG A 303 -8.00 18.92 -18.65
CA ARG A 303 -7.75 17.94 -17.56
C ARG A 303 -9.04 17.78 -16.79
N VAL A 304 -9.62 16.59 -16.84
CA VAL A 304 -10.85 16.26 -16.13
C VAL A 304 -10.52 15.36 -14.93
N GLY A 305 -10.90 15.78 -13.74
CA GLY A 305 -10.86 14.95 -12.53
C GLY A 305 -12.18 14.21 -12.36
N VAL A 306 -12.14 12.89 -12.22
CA VAL A 306 -13.30 12.07 -11.90
C VAL A 306 -13.14 11.53 -10.49
N THR A 307 -14.12 11.76 -9.64
CA THR A 307 -14.11 11.30 -8.25
C THR A 307 -15.45 10.67 -7.90
N GLY A 308 -15.46 9.81 -6.90
CA GLY A 308 -16.67 9.14 -6.42
C GLY A 308 -16.36 8.26 -5.21
N LEU A 309 -17.40 7.80 -4.53
CA LEU A 309 -17.27 6.82 -3.47
C LEU A 309 -16.78 5.47 -4.03
N LEU A 310 -16.27 4.62 -3.14
CA LEU A 310 -15.90 3.26 -3.51
C LEU A 310 -17.11 2.55 -4.15
N GLY A 311 -16.91 1.91 -5.30
CA GLY A 311 -18.00 1.29 -6.05
C GLY A 311 -18.80 2.24 -6.96
N ALA A 312 -18.52 3.54 -7.00
CA ALA A 312 -19.20 4.50 -7.88
C ALA A 312 -18.85 4.35 -9.39
N GLY A 313 -18.01 3.38 -9.76
CA GLY A 313 -17.68 3.10 -11.15
C GLY A 313 -16.54 3.92 -11.73
N VAL A 314 -15.79 4.69 -10.93
CA VAL A 314 -14.66 5.52 -11.41
C VAL A 314 -13.61 4.68 -12.14
N ALA A 315 -13.18 3.55 -11.55
CA ALA A 315 -12.25 2.63 -12.19
C ALA A 315 -12.83 2.00 -13.47
N THR A 316 -14.12 1.65 -13.44
CA THR A 316 -14.83 1.09 -14.59
C THR A 316 -14.88 2.08 -15.75
N LEU A 317 -15.09 3.38 -15.47
CA LEU A 317 -15.07 4.43 -16.49
C LEU A 317 -13.72 4.47 -17.23
N GLY A 318 -12.62 4.47 -16.51
CA GLY A 318 -11.28 4.43 -17.11
C GLY A 318 -11.06 3.20 -17.99
N ARG A 319 -11.49 2.02 -17.51
CA ARG A 319 -11.38 0.76 -18.25
C ARG A 319 -12.25 0.72 -19.50
N VAL A 320 -13.46 1.28 -19.47
CA VAL A 320 -14.34 1.41 -20.63
C VAL A 320 -13.72 2.31 -21.69
N ILE A 321 -13.19 3.47 -21.31
CA ILE A 321 -12.50 4.40 -22.22
C ILE A 321 -11.28 3.73 -22.85
N ALA A 322 -10.54 2.94 -22.08
CA ALA A 322 -9.37 2.20 -22.55
C ALA A 322 -9.71 0.95 -23.38
N GLY A 323 -11.00 0.61 -23.53
CA GLY A 323 -11.42 -0.64 -24.17
C GLY A 323 -11.08 -1.89 -23.35
N ALA A 324 -10.67 -1.75 -22.09
CA ALA A 324 -10.33 -2.86 -21.20
C ALA A 324 -11.55 -3.43 -20.46
N HIS A 325 -12.74 -2.89 -20.71
CA HIS A 325 -14.01 -3.38 -20.19
C HIS A 325 -15.12 -3.11 -21.20
N ASP A 326 -16.05 -4.07 -21.34
CA ASP A 326 -17.23 -3.94 -22.19
C ASP A 326 -18.26 -2.99 -21.56
N TYR A 327 -19.12 -2.42 -22.39
CA TYR A 327 -20.31 -1.69 -21.97
C TYR A 327 -21.54 -2.20 -22.74
N GLN A 328 -22.69 -2.23 -22.05
CA GLN A 328 -23.94 -2.81 -22.56
C GLN A 328 -24.71 -1.86 -23.47
N SER A 329 -24.64 -0.56 -23.18
CA SER A 329 -25.33 0.46 -23.96
C SER A 329 -24.61 1.82 -23.89
N GLY A 330 -25.04 2.75 -24.74
CA GLY A 330 -24.42 4.05 -24.90
C GLY A 330 -23.39 4.09 -26.02
N THR A 331 -22.64 5.18 -26.11
CA THR A 331 -21.58 5.37 -27.10
C THR A 331 -20.33 5.99 -26.50
N VAL A 332 -19.18 5.55 -27.00
CA VAL A 332 -17.88 6.15 -26.69
C VAL A 332 -17.24 6.58 -27.99
N LEU A 333 -17.00 7.87 -28.14
CA LEU A 333 -16.37 8.46 -29.31
C LEU A 333 -15.04 9.09 -28.94
N PHE A 334 -14.01 8.81 -29.70
CA PHE A 334 -12.72 9.50 -29.64
C PHE A 334 -12.41 10.17 -30.97
N GLU A 335 -12.21 11.49 -30.95
CA GLU A 335 -12.05 12.33 -32.13
C GLU A 335 -13.18 12.09 -33.20
N GLY A 336 -14.41 11.97 -32.69
CA GLY A 336 -15.59 11.72 -33.51
C GLY A 336 -15.73 10.29 -34.07
N ARG A 337 -14.81 9.39 -33.74
CA ARG A 337 -14.83 7.99 -34.17
C ARG A 337 -15.27 7.08 -33.04
N PRO A 338 -16.19 6.12 -33.30
CA PRO A 338 -16.60 5.20 -32.24
C PRO A 338 -15.47 4.27 -31.84
N LEU A 339 -15.30 4.10 -30.51
CA LEU A 339 -14.42 3.10 -29.90
C LEU A 339 -15.24 1.83 -29.62
N PRO A 340 -14.85 0.70 -30.19
CA PRO A 340 -15.56 -0.55 -29.97
C PRO A 340 -15.32 -1.02 -28.49
N PRO A 341 -16.38 -1.55 -27.83
CA PRO A 341 -16.24 -2.11 -26.48
C PRO A 341 -15.27 -3.30 -26.46
N GLY A 342 -14.58 -3.51 -25.37
CA GLY A 342 -13.69 -4.66 -25.14
C GLY A 342 -12.49 -4.75 -26.11
N ARG A 343 -12.07 -3.64 -26.71
CA ARG A 343 -10.98 -3.61 -27.69
C ARG A 343 -9.87 -2.63 -27.27
N PRO A 344 -9.01 -3.02 -26.32
CA PRO A 344 -7.90 -2.17 -25.89
C PRO A 344 -6.90 -1.89 -27.02
N ASP A 345 -6.76 -2.79 -27.97
CA ASP A 345 -5.94 -2.59 -29.16
C ASP A 345 -6.47 -1.42 -30.05
N ALA A 346 -7.79 -1.29 -30.20
CA ALA A 346 -8.40 -0.19 -30.92
C ALA A 346 -8.24 1.13 -30.17
N ALA A 347 -8.42 1.17 -28.85
CA ALA A 347 -8.20 2.35 -28.05
C ALA A 347 -6.73 2.82 -28.11
N LEU A 348 -5.79 1.89 -27.98
CA LEU A 348 -4.35 2.17 -28.11
C LEU A 348 -3.99 2.68 -29.52
N ALA A 349 -4.55 2.07 -30.58
CA ALA A 349 -4.33 2.52 -31.97
C ALA A 349 -4.91 3.93 -32.22
N ALA A 350 -5.98 4.30 -31.51
CA ALA A 350 -6.56 5.64 -31.53
C ALA A 350 -5.72 6.67 -30.76
N GLY A 351 -4.74 6.24 -29.96
CA GLY A 351 -3.87 7.11 -29.19
C GLY A 351 -4.28 7.28 -27.72
N ILE A 352 -5.16 6.42 -27.21
CA ILE A 352 -5.57 6.42 -25.79
C ILE A 352 -4.59 5.58 -25.00
N GLY A 353 -3.87 6.22 -24.05
CA GLY A 353 -3.04 5.56 -23.05
C GLY A 353 -3.82 5.37 -21.76
N TYR A 354 -3.68 4.21 -21.14
CA TYR A 354 -4.31 3.87 -19.86
C TYR A 354 -3.26 3.47 -18.83
N ILE A 355 -3.33 4.07 -17.65
CA ILE A 355 -2.54 3.66 -16.49
C ILE A 355 -3.51 3.09 -15.46
N PRO A 356 -3.49 1.77 -15.20
CA PRO A 356 -4.42 1.13 -14.29
C PRO A 356 -4.11 1.46 -12.82
N GLU A 357 -5.12 1.29 -11.97
CA GLU A 357 -5.00 1.39 -10.51
C GLU A 357 -4.02 0.32 -9.97
N ASP A 358 -4.24 -0.94 -10.33
CA ASP A 358 -3.32 -2.04 -10.01
C ASP A 358 -2.26 -2.19 -11.10
N ARG A 359 -1.11 -1.55 -10.85
CA ARG A 359 0.03 -1.60 -11.77
C ARG A 359 0.68 -2.98 -11.86
N TRP A 360 0.62 -3.78 -10.77
CA TRP A 360 1.25 -5.09 -10.72
C TRP A 360 0.47 -6.14 -11.50
N LEU A 361 -0.85 -6.09 -11.45
CA LEU A 361 -1.71 -7.04 -12.16
C LEU A 361 -2.03 -6.60 -13.60
N GLU A 362 -2.14 -5.30 -13.85
CA GLU A 362 -2.67 -4.78 -15.10
C GLU A 362 -1.69 -3.85 -15.84
N GLY A 363 -0.62 -3.36 -15.18
CA GLY A 363 0.22 -2.30 -15.74
C GLY A 363 1.50 -2.76 -16.41
N PHE A 364 2.11 -3.85 -15.95
CA PHE A 364 3.32 -4.41 -16.55
C PHE A 364 3.48 -5.90 -16.25
N VAL A 365 4.34 -6.56 -17.00
CA VAL A 365 4.69 -7.97 -16.84
C VAL A 365 5.97 -8.04 -15.99
N GLY A 366 5.87 -8.57 -14.77
CA GLY A 366 6.95 -8.56 -13.77
C GLY A 366 8.20 -9.34 -14.19
N GLU A 367 8.05 -10.36 -15.02
CA GLU A 367 9.14 -11.20 -15.55
C GLU A 367 9.93 -10.53 -16.69
N LEU A 368 9.39 -9.46 -17.29
CA LEU A 368 10.03 -8.72 -18.37
C LEU A 368 10.85 -7.53 -17.84
N GLY A 369 11.92 -7.20 -18.53
CA GLY A 369 12.72 -6.02 -18.24
C GLY A 369 11.98 -4.70 -18.55
N CYS A 370 12.48 -3.59 -18.01
CA CYS A 370 11.88 -2.26 -18.23
C CYS A 370 11.76 -1.91 -19.73
N ALA A 371 12.79 -2.18 -20.53
CA ALA A 371 12.77 -1.91 -21.98
C ALA A 371 11.70 -2.72 -22.69
N GLU A 372 11.51 -3.97 -22.33
CA GLU A 372 10.49 -4.86 -22.89
C GLU A 372 9.08 -4.39 -22.52
N ASN A 373 8.84 -4.05 -21.25
CA ASN A 373 7.57 -3.49 -20.81
C ASN A 373 7.25 -2.15 -21.51
N MET A 374 8.22 -1.24 -21.65
CA MET A 374 8.01 0.05 -22.34
C MET A 374 7.70 -0.12 -23.82
N THR A 375 8.24 -1.15 -24.47
CA THR A 375 8.08 -1.36 -25.91
C THR A 375 6.98 -2.34 -26.28
N MET A 376 6.38 -3.03 -25.31
CA MET A 376 5.35 -4.05 -25.52
C MET A 376 4.16 -3.52 -26.34
N SER A 377 3.66 -2.33 -26.02
CA SER A 377 2.52 -1.71 -26.72
C SER A 377 2.82 -1.30 -28.16
N ILE A 378 4.09 -1.17 -28.53
CA ILE A 378 4.54 -0.83 -29.88
C ILE A 378 5.35 -1.97 -30.53
N ALA A 379 5.31 -3.17 -29.96
CA ALA A 379 6.08 -4.32 -30.41
C ALA A 379 5.89 -4.63 -31.90
N SER A 380 4.65 -4.54 -32.39
CA SER A 380 4.34 -4.72 -33.80
C SER A 380 5.03 -3.69 -34.74
N ARG A 381 5.26 -2.47 -34.27
CA ARG A 381 5.98 -1.42 -35.02
C ARG A 381 7.48 -1.63 -35.00
N LEU A 382 8.00 -2.30 -33.97
CA LEU A 382 9.42 -2.62 -33.80
C LEU A 382 9.81 -3.95 -34.47
N ALA A 383 8.82 -4.80 -34.75
CA ALA A 383 9.02 -6.07 -35.42
C ALA A 383 9.57 -5.89 -36.83
N GLY A 384 10.43 -6.82 -37.27
CA GLY A 384 10.91 -6.87 -38.67
C GLY A 384 9.81 -7.29 -39.64
N PRO A 385 10.12 -7.34 -40.97
CA PRO A 385 9.16 -7.68 -42.04
C PRO A 385 8.48 -9.04 -41.86
N LEU A 386 9.05 -9.95 -41.08
CA LEU A 386 8.50 -11.28 -40.77
C LEU A 386 7.74 -11.33 -39.43
N GLY A 387 7.65 -10.21 -38.72
CA GLY A 387 6.92 -10.15 -37.44
C GLY A 387 7.53 -10.92 -36.27
N VAL A 388 8.66 -11.59 -36.45
CA VAL A 388 9.16 -12.64 -35.52
C VAL A 388 10.33 -12.20 -34.63
N LEU A 389 11.09 -11.18 -34.99
CA LEU A 389 12.30 -10.78 -34.24
C LEU A 389 12.38 -9.26 -34.08
N MET A 390 12.32 -8.79 -32.85
CA MET A 390 12.78 -7.45 -32.51
C MET A 390 14.31 -7.47 -32.37
N PRO A 391 15.08 -6.76 -33.21
CA PRO A 391 16.49 -6.59 -32.95
C PRO A 391 16.68 -5.87 -31.61
N SER A 392 17.48 -6.43 -30.70
CA SER A 392 17.78 -5.84 -29.39
C SER A 392 18.27 -4.40 -29.47
N ALA A 393 18.86 -3.99 -30.59
CA ALA A 393 19.25 -2.62 -30.86
C ALA A 393 18.08 -1.63 -31.02
N ARG A 394 16.88 -2.07 -31.48
CA ARG A 394 15.68 -1.22 -31.60
C ARG A 394 14.92 -1.05 -30.29
N ILE A 395 15.13 -1.93 -29.32
CA ILE A 395 14.54 -1.84 -27.99
C ILE A 395 15.34 -0.86 -27.12
N ARG A 396 16.62 -0.67 -27.41
CA ARG A 396 17.55 0.17 -26.63
C ARG A 396 17.67 1.62 -27.16
N ALA A 397 17.17 1.90 -28.32
CA ALA A 397 17.11 3.24 -28.93
C ALA A 397 15.79 3.95 -28.60
#